data_0d0b5efa94fba19646087fc647d4818c
#
_entry.id   0d0b5efa94fba19646087fc647d4818c
#
_cell.length_a   1.000
_cell.length_b   1.000
_cell.length_c   1.000
_cell.angle_alpha   90.00
_cell.angle_beta   90.00
_cell.angle_gamma   90.00
#
_symmetry.space_group_name_H-M   'P 1'
#
loop_
_entity.id
_entity.type
_entity.pdbx_description
1 polymer ?
#
loop_
_entity_poly.entity_id
_entity_poly.type
_entity_poly.pdbx_seq_one_letter_code
_entity_poly.pdbx_strand_id
1 'polypeptide(L)'
;MSSRNVEVPIHELMLIGGRKVDGLVRIEVRNPARPDDLVGTIVRGTPGHVDEAVAAAKAAQPAWAALTFAQRAQRLEAGIATLENDIERRAAVFVRENGKPLAEARGELMSVPKRQQMALGYAAELDAGRSLAAPHGRTFVFNRPYGVVVSIVPWNSPVSLAFTQVVAALLAGNCVVLKPPETCPLALIRSVMMFAEALPPGAINVVTGLPSEIGDALTTHPDVGKIGFTGSIPSARHIMANAAQTIKGVTLELGGNDAAIVLDDADFGAATMKSMLGATFMMTGQVCMAIKRIYVPTKRCDEFLDAFAKSAETLVVGDGLEPAVTMGPLHTRKAQERADGLVEDAVRRGADVRQLGRIDNELTFSGGYFMRPVVVTNIPEDAPLMTEEQFCPAVPIATYDDVDDAITRANHSIYGLSGSVWSRDVDRAIKVAGQMEAGQVWINSHGVYAINHLAPYGGVKQSGIGRKSGIEGIREYLQSQTITTHEG
;
A
#
# COMPACT_ATOMS: atom_id res chain seq x y z
N MET A 1 -23.36 -17.99 9.67
CA MET A 1 -23.36 -17.15 10.89
C MET A 1 -23.37 -15.70 10.42
N SER A 2 -24.32 -14.90 10.88
CA SER A 2 -24.47 -13.51 10.44
C SER A 2 -23.23 -12.69 10.80
N SER A 3 -22.62 -12.02 9.81
CA SER A 3 -21.46 -11.12 9.95
C SER A 3 -21.70 -9.91 10.88
N ARG A 4 -22.93 -9.79 11.43
CA ARG A 4 -23.37 -8.67 12.27
C ARG A 4 -23.01 -8.81 13.77
N ASN A 5 -22.56 -9.98 14.25
CA ASN A 5 -22.24 -10.21 15.66
C ASN A 5 -20.72 -10.17 15.93
N VAL A 6 -20.08 -9.06 15.63
CA VAL A 6 -18.75 -8.76 16.19
C VAL A 6 -18.99 -8.01 17.49
N GLU A 7 -18.49 -8.54 18.64
CA GLU A 7 -18.46 -7.79 19.89
C GLU A 7 -17.78 -6.44 19.66
N VAL A 8 -18.48 -5.37 19.97
CA VAL A 8 -18.06 -3.99 19.75
C VAL A 8 -18.34 -3.20 21.03
N PRO A 9 -17.45 -2.31 21.43
CA PRO A 9 -16.17 -1.91 20.80
C PRO A 9 -15.01 -2.86 21.10
N ILE A 10 -14.11 -3.00 20.12
CA ILE A 10 -12.87 -3.78 20.21
C ILE A 10 -11.78 -2.94 20.86
N HIS A 11 -10.98 -3.55 21.77
CA HIS A 11 -9.86 -2.86 22.41
C HIS A 11 -8.57 -3.59 22.07
N GLU A 12 -7.73 -2.97 21.22
CA GLU A 12 -6.44 -3.54 20.85
C GLU A 12 -5.30 -2.89 21.65
N LEU A 13 -4.34 -3.73 22.03
CA LEU A 13 -3.17 -3.38 22.83
C LEU A 13 -1.92 -3.31 21.95
N MET A 14 -0.88 -2.64 22.44
CA MET A 14 0.45 -2.72 21.82
C MET A 14 1.09 -4.10 22.09
N LEU A 15 2.08 -4.46 21.29
CA LEU A 15 2.92 -5.65 21.48
C LEU A 15 4.37 -5.19 21.66
N ILE A 16 4.94 -5.37 22.84
CA ILE A 16 6.31 -4.97 23.13
C ILE A 16 7.04 -6.12 23.84
N GLY A 17 8.11 -6.61 23.22
CA GLY A 17 8.89 -7.72 23.79
C GLY A 17 8.08 -9.01 24.01
N GLY A 18 7.09 -9.27 23.15
CA GLY A 18 6.18 -10.42 23.27
C GLY A 18 5.05 -10.22 24.31
N ARG A 19 4.96 -9.07 24.97
CA ARG A 19 3.92 -8.77 25.97
C ARG A 19 2.89 -7.81 25.39
N LYS A 20 1.63 -8.00 25.75
CA LYS A 20 0.55 -7.03 25.50
C LYS A 20 0.71 -5.86 26.47
N VAL A 21 0.81 -4.65 25.94
CA VAL A 21 1.00 -3.42 26.72
C VAL A 21 -0.21 -2.52 26.55
N ASP A 22 -0.82 -2.14 27.67
CA ASP A 22 -1.96 -1.22 27.75
C ASP A 22 -1.47 0.19 28.08
N GLY A 23 -2.37 1.19 28.00
CA GLY A 23 -2.13 2.58 28.33
C GLY A 23 -3.39 3.27 28.82
N LEU A 24 -3.21 4.37 29.55
CA LEU A 24 -4.31 5.12 30.18
C LEU A 24 -5.17 5.90 29.16
N VAL A 25 -4.60 6.27 28.02
CA VAL A 25 -5.28 7.06 26.99
C VAL A 25 -5.46 6.20 25.74
N ARG A 26 -6.62 6.34 25.11
CA ARG A 26 -6.96 5.55 23.91
C ARG A 26 -7.32 6.45 22.73
N ILE A 27 -7.12 5.95 21.54
CA ILE A 27 -7.55 6.54 20.26
C ILE A 27 -8.76 5.75 19.80
N GLU A 28 -9.85 6.44 19.45
CA GLU A 28 -11.06 5.86 18.90
C GLU A 28 -10.89 5.55 17.42
N VAL A 29 -11.42 4.40 17.01
CA VAL A 29 -11.51 3.97 15.62
C VAL A 29 -12.98 3.91 15.23
N ARG A 30 -13.38 4.74 14.29
CA ARG A 30 -14.78 4.93 13.91
C ARG A 30 -15.04 4.44 12.48
N ASN A 31 -16.29 4.07 12.22
CA ASN A 31 -16.74 3.56 10.95
C ASN A 31 -16.99 4.71 9.95
N PRO A 32 -16.25 4.80 8.82
CA PRO A 32 -16.46 5.88 7.86
C PRO A 32 -17.83 5.83 7.15
N ALA A 33 -18.49 4.68 7.10
CA ALA A 33 -19.86 4.55 6.61
C ALA A 33 -20.91 5.07 7.60
N ARG A 34 -20.60 5.06 8.88
CA ARG A 34 -21.46 5.48 10.01
C ARG A 34 -20.59 6.12 11.09
N PRO A 35 -20.20 7.41 10.98
CA PRO A 35 -19.20 8.05 11.85
C PRO A 35 -19.51 8.02 13.35
N ASP A 36 -20.77 7.85 13.74
CA ASP A 36 -21.18 7.68 15.13
C ASP A 36 -20.93 6.27 15.68
N ASP A 37 -20.67 5.28 14.80
CA ASP A 37 -20.37 3.90 15.16
C ASP A 37 -18.92 3.74 15.60
N LEU A 38 -18.70 3.51 16.90
CA LEU A 38 -17.40 3.19 17.48
C LEU A 38 -17.06 1.72 17.18
N VAL A 39 -16.07 1.48 16.32
CA VAL A 39 -15.59 0.13 15.98
C VAL A 39 -14.70 -0.41 17.09
N GLY A 40 -13.84 0.43 17.64
CA GLY A 40 -12.95 0.04 18.72
C GLY A 40 -11.99 1.14 19.12
N THR A 41 -10.99 0.79 19.93
CA THR A 41 -9.94 1.68 20.38
C THR A 41 -8.57 1.02 20.35
N ILE A 42 -7.54 1.84 20.22
CA ILE A 42 -6.15 1.44 20.40
C ILE A 42 -5.49 2.30 21.50
N VAL A 43 -4.38 1.82 22.03
CA VAL A 43 -3.60 2.58 23.00
C VAL A 43 -2.97 3.81 22.32
N ARG A 44 -3.05 4.98 22.97
CA ARG A 44 -2.30 6.18 22.59
C ARG A 44 -0.89 6.10 23.18
N GLY A 45 0.05 5.57 22.39
CA GLY A 45 1.44 5.39 22.79
C GLY A 45 2.20 6.69 22.96
N THR A 46 3.31 6.61 23.68
CA THR A 46 4.22 7.70 23.99
C THR A 46 5.62 7.42 23.46
N PRO A 47 6.55 8.39 23.40
CA PRO A 47 7.96 8.14 23.08
C PRO A 47 8.59 7.04 23.98
N GLY A 48 8.23 6.95 25.25
CA GLY A 48 8.71 5.88 26.14
C GLY A 48 8.34 4.46 25.65
N HIS A 49 7.13 4.27 25.10
CA HIS A 49 6.76 2.98 24.48
C HIS A 49 7.57 2.70 23.22
N VAL A 50 7.99 3.72 22.48
CA VAL A 50 8.90 3.56 21.32
C VAL A 50 10.26 3.09 21.81
N ASP A 51 10.83 3.71 22.85
CA ASP A 51 12.11 3.32 23.43
C ASP A 51 12.08 1.86 23.94
N GLU A 52 11.01 1.47 24.64
CA GLU A 52 10.81 0.09 25.11
C GLU A 52 10.74 -0.91 23.93
N ALA A 53 10.01 -0.59 22.86
CA ALA A 53 9.86 -1.45 21.70
C ALA A 53 11.17 -1.60 20.92
N VAL A 54 11.91 -0.50 20.73
CA VAL A 54 13.22 -0.52 20.07
C VAL A 54 14.23 -1.29 20.92
N ALA A 55 14.24 -1.10 22.24
CA ALA A 55 15.11 -1.86 23.15
C ALA A 55 14.80 -3.36 23.10
N ALA A 56 13.52 -3.75 23.10
CA ALA A 56 13.11 -5.14 22.97
C ALA A 56 13.53 -5.76 21.62
N ALA A 57 13.37 -5.00 20.52
CA ALA A 57 13.81 -5.41 19.18
C ALA A 57 15.34 -5.59 19.13
N LYS A 58 16.08 -4.62 19.67
CA LYS A 58 17.56 -4.65 19.75
C LYS A 58 18.07 -5.84 20.56
N ALA A 59 17.43 -6.16 21.67
CA ALA A 59 17.80 -7.30 22.50
C ALA A 59 17.54 -8.66 21.82
N ALA A 60 16.45 -8.78 21.04
CA ALA A 60 16.11 -10.02 20.33
C ALA A 60 16.94 -10.22 19.04
N GLN A 61 17.42 -9.16 18.43
CA GLN A 61 17.99 -9.17 17.08
C GLN A 61 19.25 -10.06 16.94
N PRO A 62 20.24 -10.10 17.85
CA PRO A 62 21.42 -10.94 17.67
C PRO A 62 21.09 -12.43 17.56
N ALA A 63 20.18 -12.95 18.39
CA ALA A 63 19.75 -14.35 18.35
C ALA A 63 18.94 -14.65 17.08
N TRP A 64 18.09 -13.70 16.63
CA TRP A 64 17.35 -13.83 15.39
C TRP A 64 18.26 -13.79 14.16
N ALA A 65 19.24 -12.90 14.11
CA ALA A 65 20.20 -12.78 13.03
C ALA A 65 21.16 -13.98 12.92
N ALA A 66 21.43 -14.66 14.04
CA ALA A 66 22.28 -15.86 14.05
C ALA A 66 21.65 -17.06 13.34
N LEU A 67 20.33 -17.07 13.12
CA LEU A 67 19.66 -18.08 12.31
C LEU A 67 20.02 -17.91 10.83
N THR A 68 20.10 -19.01 10.07
CA THR A 68 20.19 -18.97 8.61
C THR A 68 18.91 -18.41 8.00
N PHE A 69 18.93 -17.97 6.72
CA PHE A 69 17.71 -17.54 6.02
C PHE A 69 16.66 -18.67 6.00
N ALA A 70 17.09 -19.93 5.79
CA ALA A 70 16.20 -21.09 5.80
C ALA A 70 15.53 -21.30 7.18
N GLN A 71 16.27 -21.16 8.27
CA GLN A 71 15.73 -21.28 9.64
C GLN A 71 14.74 -20.16 9.97
N ARG A 72 15.03 -18.92 9.53
CA ARG A 72 14.09 -17.79 9.66
C ARG A 72 12.82 -18.03 8.84
N ALA A 73 12.98 -18.48 7.58
CA ALA A 73 11.85 -18.78 6.70
C ALA A 73 10.91 -19.82 7.35
N GLN A 74 11.45 -20.92 7.92
CA GLN A 74 10.64 -21.93 8.59
C GLN A 74 9.82 -21.36 9.76
N ARG A 75 10.39 -20.47 10.58
CA ARG A 75 9.66 -19.82 11.68
C ARG A 75 8.61 -18.85 11.18
N LEU A 76 8.93 -18.08 10.12
CA LEU A 76 7.99 -17.15 9.48
C LEU A 76 6.82 -17.89 8.83
N GLU A 77 7.07 -19.06 8.22
CA GLU A 77 6.02 -19.91 7.64
C GLU A 77 4.99 -20.33 8.68
N ALA A 78 5.43 -20.73 9.87
CA ALA A 78 4.53 -21.07 10.98
C ALA A 78 3.65 -19.87 11.39
N GLY A 79 4.22 -18.66 11.44
CA GLY A 79 3.45 -17.43 11.71
C GLY A 79 2.49 -17.06 10.58
N ILE A 80 2.93 -17.20 9.33
CA ILE A 80 2.09 -16.92 8.15
C ILE A 80 0.87 -17.85 8.11
N ALA A 81 1.03 -19.13 8.47
CA ALA A 81 -0.07 -20.10 8.50
C ALA A 81 -1.19 -19.67 9.47
N THR A 82 -0.87 -18.97 10.57
CA THR A 82 -1.90 -18.47 11.51
C THR A 82 -2.81 -17.43 10.88
N LEU A 83 -2.35 -16.72 9.84
CA LEU A 83 -3.13 -15.67 9.16
C LEU A 83 -4.32 -16.22 8.36
N GLU A 84 -4.38 -17.51 8.11
CA GLU A 84 -5.52 -18.18 7.48
C GLU A 84 -6.72 -18.37 8.44
N ASN A 85 -6.47 -18.23 9.75
CA ASN A 85 -7.51 -18.35 10.76
C ASN A 85 -8.33 -17.04 10.88
N ASP A 86 -9.57 -17.18 11.32
CA ASP A 86 -10.50 -16.08 11.71
C ASP A 86 -10.66 -14.97 10.65
N ILE A 87 -10.51 -15.30 9.36
CA ILE A 87 -10.57 -14.33 8.24
C ILE A 87 -11.90 -13.57 8.26
N GLU A 88 -13.02 -14.27 8.43
CA GLU A 88 -14.36 -13.65 8.37
C GLU A 88 -14.56 -12.59 9.45
N ARG A 89 -14.14 -12.89 10.68
CA ARG A 89 -14.23 -11.93 11.80
C ARG A 89 -13.31 -10.75 11.60
N ARG A 90 -12.05 -10.97 11.17
CA ARG A 90 -11.12 -9.89 10.85
C ARG A 90 -11.60 -9.05 9.67
N ALA A 91 -12.18 -9.67 8.64
CA ALA A 91 -12.74 -8.96 7.49
C ALA A 91 -13.91 -8.06 7.88
N ALA A 92 -14.83 -8.53 8.74
CA ALA A 92 -15.94 -7.72 9.22
C ALA A 92 -15.46 -6.49 10.03
N VAL A 93 -14.44 -6.66 10.88
CA VAL A 93 -13.79 -5.54 11.59
C VAL A 93 -13.15 -4.59 10.59
N PHE A 94 -12.43 -5.12 9.61
CA PHE A 94 -11.71 -4.36 8.61
C PHE A 94 -12.65 -3.50 7.75
N VAL A 95 -13.81 -4.03 7.34
CA VAL A 95 -14.84 -3.23 6.65
C VAL A 95 -15.27 -2.04 7.50
N ARG A 96 -15.55 -2.26 8.78
CA ARG A 96 -16.05 -1.20 9.68
C ARG A 96 -15.02 -0.13 9.97
N GLU A 97 -13.74 -0.47 10.15
CA GLU A 97 -12.70 0.53 10.42
C GLU A 97 -12.17 1.24 9.16
N ASN A 98 -12.25 0.58 7.98
CA ASN A 98 -11.71 1.08 6.72
C ASN A 98 -12.77 1.70 5.80
N GLY A 99 -13.93 1.05 5.71
CA GLY A 99 -15.02 1.39 4.79
C GLY A 99 -15.06 0.54 3.52
N LYS A 100 -14.01 -0.19 3.15
CA LYS A 100 -13.97 -1.01 1.92
C LYS A 100 -15.04 -2.10 1.91
N PRO A 101 -15.53 -2.55 0.73
CA PRO A 101 -16.45 -3.69 0.63
C PRO A 101 -15.87 -4.96 1.23
N LEU A 102 -16.74 -5.83 1.75
CA LEU A 102 -16.36 -7.09 2.41
C LEU A 102 -15.54 -8.01 1.50
N ALA A 103 -15.84 -8.03 0.21
CA ALA A 103 -15.07 -8.81 -0.78
C ALA A 103 -13.61 -8.34 -0.88
N GLU A 104 -13.36 -7.03 -0.83
CA GLU A 104 -12.02 -6.45 -0.86
C GLU A 104 -11.28 -6.70 0.45
N ALA A 105 -11.94 -6.56 1.60
CA ALA A 105 -11.36 -6.86 2.91
C ALA A 105 -10.94 -8.33 3.02
N ARG A 106 -11.81 -9.27 2.60
CA ARG A 106 -11.46 -10.70 2.51
C ARG A 106 -10.31 -10.95 1.55
N GLY A 107 -10.37 -10.35 0.35
CA GLY A 107 -9.34 -10.49 -0.68
C GLY A 107 -7.97 -10.08 -0.17
N GLU A 108 -7.86 -8.97 0.57
CA GLU A 108 -6.61 -8.54 1.18
C GLU A 108 -6.11 -9.58 2.19
N LEU A 109 -6.94 -9.98 3.16
CA LEU A 109 -6.57 -10.94 4.20
C LEU A 109 -6.18 -12.31 3.64
N MET A 110 -6.91 -12.83 2.66
CA MET A 110 -6.63 -14.13 2.03
C MET A 110 -5.39 -14.13 1.14
N SER A 111 -5.05 -12.98 0.55
CA SER A 111 -3.90 -12.89 -0.36
C SER A 111 -2.56 -12.80 0.39
N VAL A 112 -2.55 -12.29 1.61
CA VAL A 112 -1.32 -12.06 2.40
C VAL A 112 -0.55 -13.35 2.64
N PRO A 113 -1.11 -14.46 3.17
CA PRO A 113 -0.36 -15.69 3.40
C PRO A 113 0.36 -16.18 2.15
N LYS A 114 -0.35 -16.28 1.03
CA LYS A 114 0.22 -16.76 -0.25
C LYS A 114 1.38 -15.88 -0.74
N ARG A 115 1.23 -14.56 -0.66
CA ARG A 115 2.29 -13.62 -1.09
C ARG A 115 3.52 -13.73 -0.21
N GLN A 116 3.34 -13.89 1.10
CA GLN A 116 4.47 -14.01 2.01
C GLN A 116 5.19 -15.36 1.84
N GLN A 117 4.50 -16.46 1.58
CA GLN A 117 5.12 -17.74 1.24
C GLN A 117 6.00 -17.63 -0.01
N MET A 118 5.56 -16.88 -1.04
CA MET A 118 6.40 -16.62 -2.23
C MET A 118 7.70 -15.89 -1.85
N ALA A 119 7.65 -14.92 -0.94
CA ALA A 119 8.85 -14.21 -0.46
C ALA A 119 9.81 -15.13 0.31
N LEU A 120 9.30 -16.09 1.09
CA LEU A 120 10.14 -17.09 1.78
C LEU A 120 10.90 -18.01 0.80
N GLY A 121 10.41 -18.21 -0.41
CA GLY A 121 11.07 -18.99 -1.45
C GLY A 121 12.47 -18.49 -1.84
N TYR A 122 12.79 -17.22 -1.58
CA TYR A 122 14.12 -16.66 -1.83
C TYR A 122 15.18 -16.99 -0.77
N ALA A 123 14.81 -17.67 0.32
CA ALA A 123 15.73 -17.96 1.43
C ALA A 123 17.02 -18.65 0.99
N ALA A 124 16.93 -19.66 0.11
CA ALA A 124 18.10 -20.41 -0.38
C ALA A 124 19.06 -19.53 -1.21
N GLU A 125 18.54 -18.65 -2.05
CA GLU A 125 19.35 -17.71 -2.83
C GLU A 125 20.08 -16.69 -1.97
N LEU A 126 19.42 -16.23 -0.90
CA LEU A 126 20.00 -15.27 0.05
C LEU A 126 21.09 -15.89 0.93
N ASP A 127 20.97 -17.19 1.26
CA ASP A 127 21.99 -17.95 2.02
C ASP A 127 23.27 -18.23 1.20
N ALA A 128 23.17 -18.30 -0.13
CA ALA A 128 24.27 -18.75 -0.99
C ALA A 128 25.55 -17.88 -0.89
N GLY A 129 25.43 -16.61 -0.48
CA GLY A 129 26.56 -15.68 -0.45
C GLY A 129 27.26 -15.56 -1.81
N ARG A 130 28.32 -14.77 -1.89
CA ARG A 130 29.15 -14.67 -3.11
C ARG A 130 30.62 -14.75 -2.75
N SER A 131 31.39 -15.53 -3.51
CA SER A 131 32.85 -15.54 -3.46
C SER A 131 33.39 -15.07 -4.80
N LEU A 132 34.31 -14.13 -4.77
CA LEU A 132 34.95 -13.54 -5.94
C LEU A 132 36.47 -13.81 -5.86
N ALA A 133 37.13 -14.00 -7.00
CA ALA A 133 38.58 -14.03 -7.05
C ALA A 133 39.13 -12.65 -6.69
N ALA A 134 40.26 -12.62 -5.95
CA ALA A 134 41.01 -11.40 -5.67
C ALA A 134 42.47 -11.61 -6.15
N PRO A 135 43.21 -10.54 -6.44
CA PRO A 135 44.60 -10.64 -6.97
C PRO A 135 45.53 -11.49 -6.10
N HIS A 136 45.31 -11.49 -4.79
CA HIS A 136 46.15 -12.18 -3.81
C HIS A 136 45.30 -12.93 -2.76
N GLY A 137 44.27 -13.68 -3.18
CA GLY A 137 43.41 -14.43 -2.30
C GLY A 137 41.95 -14.51 -2.77
N ARG A 138 40.98 -14.42 -1.85
CA ARG A 138 39.56 -14.53 -2.11
C ARG A 138 38.80 -13.40 -1.42
N THR A 139 37.74 -12.94 -2.06
CA THR A 139 36.80 -11.98 -1.50
C THR A 139 35.45 -12.63 -1.27
N PHE A 140 34.92 -12.51 -0.08
CA PHE A 140 33.58 -12.99 0.29
C PHE A 140 32.67 -11.79 0.49
N VAL A 141 31.44 -11.89 -0.03
CA VAL A 141 30.39 -10.90 0.18
C VAL A 141 29.26 -11.52 0.97
N PHE A 142 28.99 -10.98 2.13
CA PHE A 142 27.96 -11.42 3.06
C PHE A 142 26.81 -10.41 3.11
N ASN A 143 25.60 -10.93 3.32
CA ASN A 143 24.42 -10.14 3.60
C ASN A 143 24.28 -9.95 5.12
N ARG A 144 24.20 -8.69 5.60
CA ARG A 144 24.05 -8.34 7.01
C ARG A 144 22.75 -7.58 7.23
N PRO A 145 21.95 -7.89 8.27
CA PRO A 145 20.78 -7.10 8.61
C PRO A 145 21.16 -5.70 9.11
N TYR A 146 20.23 -4.74 8.99
CA TYR A 146 20.38 -3.40 9.60
C TYR A 146 20.24 -3.40 11.13
N GLY A 147 19.66 -4.45 11.71
CA GLY A 147 19.38 -4.58 13.14
C GLY A 147 17.92 -4.33 13.47
N VAL A 148 17.57 -3.13 13.94
CA VAL A 148 16.17 -2.76 14.18
C VAL A 148 15.62 -1.99 12.98
N VAL A 149 14.46 -2.42 12.50
CA VAL A 149 13.72 -1.78 11.40
C VAL A 149 12.41 -1.22 11.93
N VAL A 150 12.15 0.06 11.64
CA VAL A 150 10.83 0.67 11.83
C VAL A 150 10.01 0.50 10.57
N SER A 151 8.79 -0.03 10.68
CA SER A 151 7.81 -0.17 9.60
C SER A 151 6.59 0.70 9.88
N ILE A 152 6.32 1.66 9.00
CA ILE A 152 5.17 2.59 9.10
C ILE A 152 4.29 2.39 7.87
N VAL A 153 3.00 2.08 8.09
CA VAL A 153 2.08 1.73 7.01
C VAL A 153 0.82 2.57 7.03
N PRO A 154 0.20 2.83 5.85
CA PRO A 154 -1.02 3.62 5.72
C PRO A 154 -2.26 2.76 6.00
N TRP A 155 -3.42 3.43 6.00
CA TRP A 155 -4.72 2.88 6.34
C TRP A 155 -5.42 2.13 5.18
N ASN A 156 -5.07 2.39 3.92
CA ASN A 156 -5.85 1.86 2.77
C ASN A 156 -5.70 0.34 2.57
N SER A 157 -4.50 -0.21 2.70
CA SER A 157 -4.22 -1.66 2.67
C SER A 157 -3.24 -2.06 3.78
N PRO A 158 -3.58 -1.79 5.05
CA PRO A 158 -2.63 -1.87 6.16
C PRO A 158 -2.06 -3.26 6.36
N VAL A 159 -2.87 -4.32 6.21
CA VAL A 159 -2.42 -5.70 6.43
C VAL A 159 -1.45 -6.13 5.33
N SER A 160 -1.81 -5.94 4.07
CA SER A 160 -0.96 -6.30 2.93
C SER A 160 0.38 -5.55 2.96
N LEU A 161 0.35 -4.24 3.21
CA LEU A 161 1.54 -3.38 3.21
C LEU A 161 2.44 -3.66 4.41
N ALA A 162 1.87 -3.90 5.59
CA ALA A 162 2.64 -4.26 6.78
C ALA A 162 3.37 -5.59 6.59
N PHE A 163 2.67 -6.64 6.18
CA PHE A 163 3.28 -7.95 6.04
C PHE A 163 4.33 -7.99 4.93
N THR A 164 4.19 -7.21 3.86
CA THR A 164 5.24 -7.06 2.82
C THR A 164 6.53 -6.49 3.41
N GLN A 165 6.46 -5.50 4.29
CA GLN A 165 7.64 -4.92 4.94
C GLN A 165 8.18 -5.81 6.08
N VAL A 166 7.29 -6.29 6.95
CA VAL A 166 7.62 -7.06 8.15
C VAL A 166 8.29 -8.38 7.80
N VAL A 167 7.70 -9.17 6.88
CA VAL A 167 8.25 -10.47 6.52
C VAL A 167 9.59 -10.33 5.80
N ALA A 168 9.74 -9.36 4.90
CA ALA A 168 11.01 -9.08 4.23
C ALA A 168 12.10 -8.68 5.24
N ALA A 169 11.78 -7.79 6.20
CA ALA A 169 12.73 -7.36 7.23
C ALA A 169 13.12 -8.52 8.18
N LEU A 170 12.15 -9.32 8.63
CA LEU A 170 12.40 -10.49 9.49
C LEU A 170 13.21 -11.56 8.77
N LEU A 171 12.89 -11.90 7.52
CA LEU A 171 13.63 -12.86 6.70
C LEU A 171 15.08 -12.40 6.51
N ALA A 172 15.31 -11.11 6.31
CA ALA A 172 16.64 -10.51 6.25
C ALA A 172 17.43 -10.56 7.58
N GLY A 173 16.80 -10.96 8.69
CA GLY A 173 17.45 -11.10 10.02
C GLY A 173 17.34 -9.86 10.90
N ASN A 174 16.51 -8.89 10.54
CA ASN A 174 16.18 -7.74 11.38
C ASN A 174 15.08 -8.09 12.37
N CYS A 175 14.96 -7.29 13.44
CA CYS A 175 13.77 -7.23 14.29
C CYS A 175 12.98 -5.95 13.97
N VAL A 176 11.65 -5.99 14.14
CA VAL A 176 10.75 -4.95 13.61
C VAL A 176 9.97 -4.25 14.72
N VAL A 177 9.88 -2.92 14.59
CA VAL A 177 8.89 -2.10 15.31
C VAL A 177 7.88 -1.58 14.27
N LEU A 178 6.67 -2.09 14.32
CA LEU A 178 5.57 -1.71 13.42
C LEU A 178 4.73 -0.59 14.05
N LYS A 179 4.52 0.50 13.29
CA LYS A 179 3.50 1.51 13.58
C LYS A 179 2.32 1.33 12.63
N PRO A 180 1.18 0.77 13.09
CA PRO A 180 -0.04 0.73 12.29
C PRO A 180 -0.63 2.14 12.13
N PRO A 181 -1.52 2.37 11.11
CA PRO A 181 -2.27 3.61 11.01
C PRO A 181 -3.22 3.76 12.20
N GLU A 182 -3.39 4.98 12.69
CA GLU A 182 -4.25 5.27 13.84
C GLU A 182 -5.75 5.15 13.53
N THR A 183 -6.13 5.26 12.26
CA THR A 183 -7.54 5.25 11.82
C THR A 183 -8.03 3.88 11.32
N CYS A 184 -7.10 2.94 11.02
CA CYS A 184 -7.44 1.58 10.53
C CYS A 184 -6.45 0.53 11.09
N PRO A 185 -6.32 0.40 12.41
CA PRO A 185 -5.31 -0.45 13.03
C PRO A 185 -5.78 -1.85 13.43
N LEU A 186 -7.11 -2.03 13.64
CA LEU A 186 -7.64 -3.17 14.42
C LEU A 186 -7.42 -4.52 13.74
N ALA A 187 -7.78 -4.63 12.46
CA ALA A 187 -7.57 -5.87 11.69
C ALA A 187 -6.07 -6.18 11.53
N LEU A 188 -5.24 -5.14 11.37
CA LEU A 188 -3.79 -5.29 11.28
C LEU A 188 -3.20 -5.79 12.60
N ILE A 189 -3.52 -5.15 13.74
CA ILE A 189 -3.00 -5.55 15.05
C ILE A 189 -3.38 -7.00 15.35
N ARG A 190 -4.65 -7.39 15.12
CA ARG A 190 -5.09 -8.79 15.28
C ARG A 190 -4.28 -9.75 14.44
N SER A 191 -4.04 -9.40 13.18
CA SER A 191 -3.23 -10.23 12.28
C SER A 191 -1.80 -10.36 12.78
N VAL A 192 -1.20 -9.27 13.25
CA VAL A 192 0.18 -9.28 13.79
C VAL A 192 0.26 -10.05 15.12
N MET A 193 -0.75 -9.95 15.99
CA MET A 193 -0.79 -10.74 17.24
C MET A 193 -0.77 -12.25 16.97
N MET A 194 -1.58 -12.72 16.00
CA MET A 194 -1.61 -14.12 15.59
C MET A 194 -0.26 -14.56 15.00
N PHE A 195 0.31 -13.76 14.11
CA PHE A 195 1.61 -14.02 13.49
C PHE A 195 2.74 -14.07 14.52
N ALA A 196 2.73 -13.19 15.50
CA ALA A 196 3.77 -13.07 16.52
C ALA A 196 3.85 -14.27 17.48
N GLU A 197 2.76 -15.05 17.64
CA GLU A 197 2.75 -16.25 18.50
C GLU A 197 3.77 -17.31 18.08
N ALA A 198 4.14 -17.35 16.80
CA ALA A 198 5.15 -18.28 16.27
C ALA A 198 6.58 -17.72 16.32
N LEU A 199 6.78 -16.48 16.75
CA LEU A 199 8.07 -15.80 16.74
C LEU A 199 8.64 -15.60 18.14
N PRO A 200 9.96 -15.49 18.29
CA PRO A 200 10.55 -15.16 19.58
C PRO A 200 10.13 -13.76 20.04
N PRO A 201 9.94 -13.56 21.36
CA PRO A 201 9.64 -12.25 21.92
C PRO A 201 10.61 -11.16 21.46
N GLY A 202 10.09 -10.02 21.02
CA GLY A 202 10.89 -8.90 20.52
C GLY A 202 11.25 -8.96 19.02
N ALA A 203 11.06 -10.09 18.32
CA ALA A 203 11.29 -10.15 16.87
C ALA A 203 10.35 -9.18 16.11
N ILE A 204 9.09 -9.10 16.54
CA ILE A 204 8.13 -8.08 16.10
C ILE A 204 7.53 -7.37 17.30
N ASN A 205 7.43 -6.04 17.19
CA ASN A 205 6.80 -5.17 18.18
C ASN A 205 5.80 -4.28 17.47
N VAL A 206 4.74 -3.87 18.16
CA VAL A 206 3.69 -2.98 17.64
C VAL A 206 3.53 -1.83 18.61
N VAL A 207 3.76 -0.60 18.11
CA VAL A 207 3.53 0.63 18.86
C VAL A 207 2.46 1.45 18.14
N THR A 208 1.36 1.71 18.83
CA THR A 208 0.25 2.54 18.35
C THR A 208 0.37 3.96 18.89
N GLY A 209 -0.15 4.95 18.18
CA GLY A 209 -0.11 6.35 18.61
C GLY A 209 -0.27 7.32 17.45
N LEU A 210 -0.41 8.61 17.78
CA LEU A 210 -0.51 9.67 16.80
C LEU A 210 0.86 9.96 16.16
N PRO A 211 0.94 10.17 14.83
CA PRO A 211 2.20 10.50 14.15
C PRO A 211 2.91 11.71 14.76
N SER A 212 2.17 12.72 15.20
CA SER A 212 2.70 13.93 15.86
C SER A 212 3.34 13.69 17.23
N GLU A 213 3.10 12.53 17.87
CA GLU A 213 3.57 12.23 19.22
C GLU A 213 4.70 11.20 19.24
N ILE A 214 4.60 10.18 18.40
CA ILE A 214 5.58 9.08 18.38
C ILE A 214 6.38 8.98 17.06
N GLY A 215 6.00 9.76 16.03
CA GLY A 215 6.64 9.68 14.73
C GLY A 215 8.12 10.05 14.75
N ASP A 216 8.46 11.14 15.40
CA ASP A 216 9.85 11.58 15.51
C ASP A 216 10.66 10.63 16.40
N ALA A 217 10.11 10.16 17.51
CA ALA A 217 10.76 9.17 18.37
C ALA A 217 11.13 7.88 17.59
N LEU A 218 10.24 7.41 16.69
CA LEU A 218 10.52 6.26 15.82
C LEU A 218 11.61 6.55 14.78
N THR A 219 11.56 7.73 14.15
CA THR A 219 12.37 8.02 12.96
C THR A 219 13.74 8.61 13.28
N THR A 220 13.90 9.23 14.45
CA THR A 220 15.20 9.74 14.94
C THR A 220 15.93 8.78 15.88
N HIS A 221 15.27 7.69 16.35
CA HIS A 221 15.85 6.80 17.37
C HIS A 221 17.22 6.25 16.96
N PRO A 222 18.28 6.38 17.76
CA PRO A 222 19.67 6.04 17.37
C PRO A 222 19.86 4.54 17.07
N ASP A 223 19.11 3.66 17.72
CA ASP A 223 19.21 2.21 17.54
C ASP A 223 18.37 1.67 16.35
N VAL A 224 17.63 2.52 15.64
CA VAL A 224 16.94 2.15 14.41
C VAL A 224 17.90 2.30 13.22
N GLY A 225 18.16 1.21 12.52
CA GLY A 225 19.08 1.19 11.37
C GLY A 225 18.37 1.45 10.02
N LYS A 226 17.07 1.13 9.91
CA LYS A 226 16.31 1.34 8.66
C LYS A 226 14.86 1.67 8.94
N ILE A 227 14.27 2.46 8.03
CA ILE A 227 12.86 2.84 8.05
C ILE A 227 12.21 2.38 6.74
N GLY A 228 11.18 1.54 6.84
CA GLY A 228 10.24 1.24 5.77
C GLY A 228 8.99 2.10 5.94
N PHE A 229 8.65 2.91 4.96
CA PHE A 229 7.49 3.79 4.99
C PHE A 229 6.63 3.64 3.74
N THR A 230 5.32 3.58 3.93
CA THR A 230 4.34 3.75 2.86
C THR A 230 3.36 4.83 3.28
N GLY A 231 3.19 5.87 2.46
CA GLY A 231 2.31 6.99 2.78
C GLY A 231 2.51 8.21 1.88
N SER A 232 2.26 9.41 2.43
CA SER A 232 2.30 10.65 1.66
C SER A 232 3.71 11.20 1.44
N ILE A 233 3.92 11.91 0.34
CA ILE A 233 5.18 12.62 0.03
C ILE A 233 5.60 13.61 1.14
N PRO A 234 4.71 14.45 1.70
CA PRO A 234 5.09 15.34 2.81
C PRO A 234 5.64 14.58 4.03
N SER A 235 4.98 13.48 4.42
CA SER A 235 5.46 12.64 5.53
C SER A 235 6.82 11.99 5.21
N ALA A 236 7.02 11.54 3.98
CA ALA A 236 8.29 10.95 3.55
C ALA A 236 9.45 11.95 3.62
N ARG A 237 9.23 13.19 3.20
CA ARG A 237 10.23 14.27 3.31
C ARG A 237 10.64 14.50 4.76
N HIS A 238 9.68 14.52 5.68
CA HIS A 238 9.94 14.65 7.11
C HIS A 238 10.74 13.45 7.66
N ILE A 239 10.33 12.23 7.32
CA ILE A 239 11.06 11.00 7.68
C ILE A 239 12.49 10.99 7.13
N MET A 240 12.70 11.43 5.89
CA MET A 240 14.04 11.53 5.31
C MET A 240 14.91 12.54 6.06
N ALA A 241 14.37 13.70 6.45
CA ALA A 241 15.09 14.69 7.25
C ALA A 241 15.50 14.13 8.62
N ASN A 242 14.62 13.37 9.26
CA ASN A 242 14.90 12.68 10.52
C ASN A 242 15.96 11.57 10.34
N ALA A 243 15.80 10.74 9.31
CA ALA A 243 16.74 9.66 8.99
C ALA A 243 18.16 10.16 8.69
N ALA A 244 18.29 11.33 8.07
CA ALA A 244 19.57 11.95 7.74
C ALA A 244 20.43 12.25 8.98
N GLN A 245 19.82 12.49 10.14
CA GLN A 245 20.57 12.80 11.38
C GLN A 245 21.50 11.66 11.84
N THR A 246 21.16 10.42 11.49
CA THR A 246 21.95 9.22 11.83
C THR A 246 22.24 8.35 10.59
N ILE A 247 22.02 8.88 9.39
CA ILE A 247 22.28 8.22 8.09
C ILE A 247 21.58 6.85 8.00
N LYS A 248 20.31 6.77 8.43
CA LYS A 248 19.52 5.53 8.36
C LYS A 248 19.19 5.17 6.92
N GLY A 249 19.16 3.88 6.60
CA GLY A 249 18.53 3.39 5.37
C GLY A 249 17.02 3.70 5.33
N VAL A 250 16.50 4.07 4.15
CA VAL A 250 15.07 4.27 3.95
C VAL A 250 14.59 3.45 2.75
N THR A 251 13.35 2.94 2.81
CA THR A 251 12.59 2.45 1.67
C THR A 251 11.24 3.14 1.72
N LEU A 252 10.93 3.91 0.69
CA LEU A 252 9.77 4.80 0.64
C LEU A 252 8.87 4.38 -0.52
N GLU A 253 7.61 4.10 -0.22
CA GLU A 253 6.54 3.88 -1.19
C GLU A 253 5.50 4.97 -1.00
N LEU A 254 5.34 5.83 -2.01
CA LEU A 254 4.57 7.06 -1.87
C LEU A 254 3.41 7.10 -2.86
N GLY A 255 2.79 8.27 -2.98
CA GLY A 255 1.67 8.45 -3.88
C GLY A 255 2.02 8.29 -5.35
N GLY A 256 1.00 8.06 -6.17
CA GLY A 256 1.05 8.01 -7.62
C GLY A 256 -0.06 8.85 -8.24
N ASN A 257 0.14 9.24 -9.49
CA ASN A 257 -0.88 9.85 -10.34
C ASN A 257 -0.89 9.12 -11.68
N ASP A 258 -1.19 7.83 -11.61
CA ASP A 258 -0.96 6.85 -12.65
C ASP A 258 -1.78 7.14 -13.91
N ALA A 259 -1.11 7.11 -15.06
CA ALA A 259 -1.74 7.30 -16.35
C ALA A 259 -2.06 5.96 -17.02
N ALA A 260 -3.27 5.85 -17.58
CA ALA A 260 -3.64 4.81 -18.53
C ALA A 260 -3.67 5.42 -19.94
N ILE A 261 -2.82 4.94 -20.85
CA ILE A 261 -2.81 5.36 -22.26
C ILE A 261 -3.55 4.30 -23.07
N VAL A 262 -4.67 4.69 -23.66
CA VAL A 262 -5.50 3.83 -24.51
C VAL A 262 -5.12 4.09 -25.95
N LEU A 263 -4.63 3.08 -26.66
CA LEU A 263 -4.26 3.22 -28.07
C LEU A 263 -5.49 3.12 -29.00
N ASP A 264 -5.33 3.53 -30.26
CA ASP A 264 -6.40 3.61 -31.25
C ASP A 264 -7.00 2.24 -31.62
N ASP A 265 -6.25 1.16 -31.41
CA ASP A 265 -6.67 -0.23 -31.64
C ASP A 265 -7.20 -0.94 -30.39
N ALA A 266 -7.25 -0.25 -29.22
CA ALA A 266 -7.66 -0.86 -27.97
C ALA A 266 -9.07 -1.46 -28.03
N ASP A 267 -9.27 -2.56 -27.30
CA ASP A 267 -10.57 -3.19 -27.16
C ASP A 267 -11.39 -2.53 -26.05
N PHE A 268 -12.64 -2.17 -26.32
CA PHE A 268 -13.59 -1.63 -25.33
C PHE A 268 -14.66 -2.66 -24.94
N GLY A 269 -14.38 -3.94 -25.13
CA GLY A 269 -15.25 -5.02 -24.70
C GLY A 269 -15.42 -5.08 -23.16
N ALA A 270 -16.43 -5.83 -22.72
CA ALA A 270 -16.83 -5.87 -21.29
C ALA A 270 -15.69 -6.27 -20.34
N ALA A 271 -14.79 -7.16 -20.75
CA ALA A 271 -13.67 -7.60 -19.91
C ALA A 271 -12.65 -6.48 -19.69
N THR A 272 -12.29 -5.76 -20.75
CA THR A 272 -11.37 -4.62 -20.69
C THR A 272 -11.94 -3.49 -19.84
N MET A 273 -13.20 -3.11 -20.08
CA MET A 273 -13.86 -2.05 -19.32
C MET A 273 -14.00 -2.43 -17.84
N LYS A 274 -14.34 -3.68 -17.52
CA LYS A 274 -14.38 -4.16 -16.13
C LYS A 274 -12.99 -4.08 -15.47
N SER A 275 -11.93 -4.43 -16.19
CA SER A 275 -10.55 -4.33 -15.69
C SER A 275 -10.16 -2.88 -15.40
N MET A 276 -10.41 -1.96 -16.34
CA MET A 276 -10.14 -0.53 -16.16
C MET A 276 -10.96 0.07 -15.03
N LEU A 277 -12.25 -0.28 -14.95
CA LEU A 277 -13.14 0.19 -13.89
C LEU A 277 -12.64 -0.26 -12.49
N GLY A 278 -12.27 -1.54 -12.38
CA GLY A 278 -11.71 -2.08 -11.15
C GLY A 278 -10.39 -1.40 -10.77
N ALA A 279 -9.51 -1.16 -11.74
CA ALA A 279 -8.25 -0.46 -11.52
C ALA A 279 -8.42 1.03 -11.14
N THR A 280 -9.53 1.65 -11.54
CA THR A 280 -9.83 3.05 -11.23
C THR A 280 -10.54 3.19 -9.87
N PHE A 281 -11.54 2.35 -9.58
CA PHE A 281 -12.47 2.59 -8.47
C PHE A 281 -12.38 1.58 -7.31
N MET A 282 -11.49 0.58 -7.38
CA MET A 282 -11.20 -0.29 -6.24
C MET A 282 -10.90 0.54 -4.98
N MET A 283 -11.42 0.10 -3.82
CA MET A 283 -11.33 0.85 -2.56
C MET A 283 -11.73 2.32 -2.71
N THR A 284 -12.72 2.59 -3.55
CA THR A 284 -13.23 3.95 -3.81
C THR A 284 -12.14 4.88 -4.38
N GLY A 285 -11.25 4.34 -5.23
CA GLY A 285 -10.09 5.06 -5.80
C GLY A 285 -8.97 5.37 -4.81
N GLN A 286 -9.04 4.87 -3.57
CA GLN A 286 -8.09 5.14 -2.49
C GLN A 286 -6.88 4.18 -2.53
N VAL A 287 -6.30 4.03 -3.71
CA VAL A 287 -5.14 3.19 -4.01
C VAL A 287 -4.04 4.02 -4.66
N CYS A 288 -2.81 3.88 -4.15
CA CYS A 288 -1.66 4.63 -4.69
C CYS A 288 -1.43 4.34 -6.18
N MET A 289 -1.61 3.10 -6.60
CA MET A 289 -1.50 2.61 -7.98
C MET A 289 -2.85 2.48 -8.70
N ALA A 290 -3.89 3.25 -8.35
CA ALA A 290 -5.12 3.30 -9.15
C ALA A 290 -4.89 4.05 -10.46
N ILE A 291 -5.66 3.76 -11.50
CA ILE A 291 -5.74 4.64 -12.66
C ILE A 291 -6.32 5.99 -12.20
N LYS A 292 -5.54 7.04 -12.34
CA LYS A 292 -5.91 8.40 -11.91
C LYS A 292 -6.09 9.37 -13.06
N ARG A 293 -5.53 9.05 -14.23
CA ARG A 293 -5.70 9.83 -15.48
C ARG A 293 -5.82 8.85 -16.63
N ILE A 294 -6.78 9.07 -17.52
CA ILE A 294 -6.97 8.23 -18.71
C ILE A 294 -6.78 9.11 -19.95
N TYR A 295 -5.88 8.69 -20.85
CA TYR A 295 -5.65 9.34 -22.14
C TYR A 295 -6.23 8.47 -23.24
N VAL A 296 -7.17 9.04 -24.04
CA VAL A 296 -7.92 8.31 -25.09
C VAL A 296 -7.77 9.04 -26.42
N PRO A 297 -7.60 8.32 -27.55
CA PRO A 297 -7.60 8.98 -28.86
C PRO A 297 -8.87 9.78 -29.08
N THR A 298 -8.76 11.03 -29.58
CA THR A 298 -9.91 11.94 -29.79
C THR A 298 -11.01 11.26 -30.60
N LYS A 299 -10.64 10.52 -31.64
CA LYS A 299 -11.58 9.82 -32.55
C LYS A 299 -12.36 8.69 -31.86
N ARG A 300 -11.93 8.21 -30.71
CA ARG A 300 -12.55 7.09 -29.98
C ARG A 300 -13.09 7.48 -28.61
N CYS A 301 -13.05 8.77 -28.27
CA CYS A 301 -13.43 9.24 -26.95
C CYS A 301 -14.87 8.90 -26.59
N ASP A 302 -15.83 9.18 -27.49
CA ASP A 302 -17.26 8.91 -27.23
C ASP A 302 -17.52 7.40 -27.07
N GLU A 303 -16.93 6.57 -27.95
CA GLU A 303 -17.04 5.11 -27.85
C GLU A 303 -16.49 4.60 -26.50
N PHE A 304 -15.35 5.14 -26.05
CA PHE A 304 -14.75 4.80 -24.77
C PHE A 304 -15.65 5.22 -23.59
N LEU A 305 -16.14 6.48 -23.60
CA LEU A 305 -16.98 7.02 -22.54
C LEU A 305 -18.29 6.23 -22.39
N ASP A 306 -18.91 5.82 -23.48
CA ASP A 306 -20.14 5.02 -23.47
C ASP A 306 -19.86 3.61 -22.91
N ALA A 307 -18.79 2.95 -23.36
CA ALA A 307 -18.41 1.63 -22.88
C ALA A 307 -18.03 1.65 -21.39
N PHE A 308 -17.27 2.67 -20.96
CA PHE A 308 -16.85 2.84 -19.57
C PHE A 308 -18.04 3.12 -18.66
N ALA A 309 -18.94 4.04 -19.05
CA ALA A 309 -20.15 4.34 -18.30
C ALA A 309 -21.10 3.16 -18.20
N LYS A 310 -21.27 2.38 -19.27
CA LYS A 310 -22.07 1.14 -19.26
C LYS A 310 -21.50 0.12 -18.29
N SER A 311 -20.17 -0.07 -18.28
CA SER A 311 -19.50 -0.95 -17.31
C SER A 311 -19.70 -0.47 -15.86
N ALA A 312 -19.72 0.86 -15.66
CA ALA A 312 -19.88 1.48 -14.35
C ALA A 312 -21.30 1.35 -13.75
N GLU A 313 -22.30 0.91 -14.50
CA GLU A 313 -23.65 0.60 -13.98
C GLU A 313 -23.60 -0.52 -12.91
N THR A 314 -22.54 -1.33 -12.91
CA THR A 314 -22.30 -2.36 -11.90
C THR A 314 -21.84 -1.80 -10.55
N LEU A 315 -21.42 -0.54 -10.47
CA LEU A 315 -20.97 0.09 -9.24
C LEU A 315 -22.14 0.44 -8.33
N VAL A 316 -22.08 -0.03 -7.09
CA VAL A 316 -23.05 0.23 -6.05
C VAL A 316 -22.36 0.81 -4.84
N VAL A 317 -22.68 2.07 -4.52
CA VAL A 317 -22.07 2.82 -3.42
C VAL A 317 -22.88 2.64 -2.15
N GLY A 318 -22.25 2.21 -1.06
CA GLY A 318 -22.96 1.98 0.21
C GLY A 318 -22.05 1.42 1.32
N ASP A 319 -22.69 0.93 2.39
CA ASP A 319 -21.99 0.27 3.50
C ASP A 319 -21.34 -1.04 3.02
N GLY A 320 -20.04 -1.16 3.19
CA GLY A 320 -19.26 -2.31 2.72
C GLY A 320 -19.68 -3.67 3.30
N LEU A 321 -20.48 -3.72 4.35
CA LEU A 321 -21.07 -4.95 4.89
C LEU A 321 -22.32 -5.43 4.11
N GLU A 322 -22.92 -4.57 3.28
CA GLU A 322 -24.08 -4.96 2.47
C GLU A 322 -23.61 -5.75 1.23
N PRO A 323 -24.19 -6.93 0.95
CA PRO A 323 -23.69 -7.83 -0.10
C PRO A 323 -23.71 -7.26 -1.52
N ALA A 324 -24.60 -6.31 -1.80
CA ALA A 324 -24.74 -5.67 -3.12
C ALA A 324 -23.69 -4.57 -3.35
N VAL A 325 -23.06 -4.07 -2.30
CA VAL A 325 -22.15 -2.92 -2.35
C VAL A 325 -20.80 -3.32 -2.93
N THR A 326 -20.35 -2.54 -3.91
CA THR A 326 -19.05 -2.68 -4.59
C THR A 326 -18.10 -1.52 -4.33
N MET A 327 -18.60 -0.42 -3.76
CA MET A 327 -17.81 0.75 -3.38
C MET A 327 -18.23 1.25 -2.00
N GLY A 328 -17.29 1.40 -1.10
CA GLY A 328 -17.51 1.96 0.23
C GLY A 328 -17.40 3.49 0.28
N PRO A 329 -17.35 4.08 1.48
CA PRO A 329 -17.08 5.50 1.69
C PRO A 329 -15.61 5.86 1.43
N LEU A 330 -15.33 7.14 1.38
CA LEU A 330 -14.00 7.69 1.64
C LEU A 330 -13.66 7.50 3.12
N HIS A 331 -12.37 7.36 3.43
CA HIS A 331 -11.94 6.94 4.77
C HIS A 331 -12.17 8.00 5.86
N THR A 332 -12.13 9.27 5.50
CA THR A 332 -12.32 10.38 6.45
C THR A 332 -13.16 11.50 5.84
N ARG A 333 -13.78 12.32 6.70
CA ARG A 333 -14.46 13.56 6.27
C ARG A 333 -13.53 14.48 5.49
N LYS A 334 -12.28 14.65 5.94
CA LYS A 334 -11.29 15.46 5.24
C LYS A 334 -10.99 14.95 3.83
N ALA A 335 -10.98 13.63 3.64
CA ALA A 335 -10.81 13.03 2.30
C ALA A 335 -12.01 13.33 1.41
N GLN A 336 -13.23 13.28 1.94
CA GLN A 336 -14.46 13.64 1.24
C GLN A 336 -14.45 15.11 0.83
N GLU A 337 -14.20 16.03 1.76
CA GLU A 337 -14.13 17.47 1.50
C GLU A 337 -13.08 17.81 0.43
N ARG A 338 -11.91 17.13 0.47
CA ARG A 338 -10.88 17.30 -0.56
C ARG A 338 -11.34 16.78 -1.92
N ALA A 339 -12.00 15.63 -1.96
CA ALA A 339 -12.52 15.05 -3.20
C ALA A 339 -13.58 15.93 -3.85
N ASP A 340 -14.54 16.45 -3.06
CA ASP A 340 -15.55 17.37 -3.51
C ASP A 340 -14.90 18.66 -4.03
N GLY A 341 -13.93 19.23 -3.33
CA GLY A 341 -13.21 20.43 -3.75
C GLY A 341 -12.43 20.27 -5.06
N LEU A 342 -11.86 19.08 -5.34
CA LEU A 342 -11.18 18.79 -6.61
C LEU A 342 -12.16 18.77 -7.79
N VAL A 343 -13.34 18.17 -7.59
CA VAL A 343 -14.38 18.11 -8.63
C VAL A 343 -14.98 19.50 -8.87
N GLU A 344 -15.27 20.26 -7.79
CA GLU A 344 -15.76 21.63 -7.90
C GLU A 344 -14.77 22.55 -8.61
N ASP A 345 -13.45 22.41 -8.34
CA ASP A 345 -12.42 23.16 -9.06
C ASP A 345 -12.43 22.83 -10.56
N ALA A 346 -12.53 21.55 -10.92
CA ALA A 346 -12.62 21.14 -12.32
C ALA A 346 -13.84 21.76 -13.01
N VAL A 347 -15.01 21.74 -12.37
CA VAL A 347 -16.24 22.38 -12.90
C VAL A 347 -16.06 23.90 -13.08
N ARG A 348 -15.47 24.59 -12.10
CA ARG A 348 -15.19 26.04 -12.25
C ARG A 348 -14.25 26.37 -13.41
N ARG A 349 -13.38 25.42 -13.79
CA ARG A 349 -12.47 25.53 -14.94
C ARG A 349 -13.11 25.13 -16.27
N GLY A 350 -14.40 24.76 -16.26
CA GLY A 350 -15.16 24.42 -17.46
C GLY A 350 -15.19 22.93 -17.81
N ALA A 351 -14.77 22.06 -16.91
CA ALA A 351 -14.84 20.61 -17.11
C ALA A 351 -16.28 20.10 -17.01
N ASP A 352 -16.58 19.04 -17.75
CA ASP A 352 -17.84 18.30 -17.69
C ASP A 352 -17.71 17.13 -16.71
N VAL A 353 -18.71 16.95 -15.83
CA VAL A 353 -18.76 15.90 -14.83
C VAL A 353 -19.94 14.97 -15.07
N ARG A 354 -19.67 13.68 -15.24
CA ARG A 354 -20.67 12.61 -15.36
C ARG A 354 -20.62 11.70 -14.14
N GLN A 355 -21.70 11.65 -13.38
CA GLN A 355 -21.84 10.69 -12.28
C GLN A 355 -22.05 9.28 -12.81
N LEU A 356 -21.46 8.30 -12.11
CA LEU A 356 -21.51 6.89 -12.43
C LEU A 356 -22.15 6.09 -11.30
N GLY A 357 -22.46 4.82 -11.57
CA GLY A 357 -22.98 3.88 -10.58
C GLY A 357 -24.30 4.30 -9.95
N ARG A 358 -24.68 3.63 -8.89
CA ARG A 358 -25.89 3.90 -8.10
C ARG A 358 -25.63 3.86 -6.61
N ILE A 359 -26.50 4.49 -5.84
CA ILE A 359 -26.49 4.45 -4.37
C ILE A 359 -27.33 3.27 -3.91
N ASP A 360 -26.85 2.50 -2.93
CA ASP A 360 -27.59 1.39 -2.32
C ASP A 360 -28.69 1.90 -1.39
N ASN A 361 -28.34 2.82 -0.49
CA ASN A 361 -29.24 3.40 0.50
C ASN A 361 -28.94 4.87 0.76
N GLU A 362 -29.89 5.75 0.47
CA GLU A 362 -29.71 7.22 0.57
C GLU A 362 -29.46 7.70 2.01
N LEU A 363 -30.09 7.08 3.02
CA LEU A 363 -29.88 7.46 4.42
C LEU A 363 -28.45 7.12 4.88
N THR A 364 -27.95 5.95 4.49
CA THR A 364 -26.57 5.56 4.77
C THR A 364 -25.60 6.47 4.03
N PHE A 365 -25.88 6.75 2.76
CA PHE A 365 -25.05 7.62 1.93
C PHE A 365 -24.92 9.04 2.50
N SER A 366 -26.01 9.65 2.94
CA SER A 366 -26.01 10.99 3.53
C SER A 366 -25.37 11.07 4.92
N GLY A 367 -25.30 9.93 5.65
CA GLY A 367 -24.77 9.87 7.00
C GLY A 367 -23.26 9.57 7.09
N GLY A 368 -22.66 9.01 6.04
CA GLY A 368 -21.23 8.64 5.99
C GLY A 368 -20.40 9.52 5.07
N TYR A 369 -19.12 9.15 4.87
CA TYR A 369 -18.19 9.91 4.03
C TYR A 369 -18.21 9.42 2.58
N PHE A 370 -19.40 9.29 1.99
CA PHE A 370 -19.57 8.75 0.66
C PHE A 370 -19.42 9.79 -0.45
N MET A 371 -18.95 9.32 -1.60
CA MET A 371 -18.92 10.07 -2.85
C MET A 371 -19.33 9.13 -3.99
N ARG A 372 -20.19 9.59 -4.90
CA ARG A 372 -20.45 8.85 -6.14
C ARG A 372 -19.23 8.90 -7.05
N PRO A 373 -18.90 7.79 -7.75
CA PRO A 373 -17.83 7.83 -8.75
C PRO A 373 -18.19 8.78 -9.89
N VAL A 374 -17.20 9.53 -10.36
CA VAL A 374 -17.37 10.49 -11.45
C VAL A 374 -16.28 10.34 -12.51
N VAL A 375 -16.67 10.53 -13.77
CA VAL A 375 -15.77 10.81 -14.89
C VAL A 375 -15.80 12.31 -15.14
N VAL A 376 -14.62 12.88 -15.37
CA VAL A 376 -14.42 14.30 -15.65
C VAL A 376 -13.76 14.46 -17.01
N THR A 377 -14.41 15.16 -17.93
CA THR A 377 -13.93 15.42 -19.30
C THR A 377 -13.77 16.92 -19.56
N ASN A 378 -13.17 17.31 -20.67
CA ASN A 378 -12.90 18.72 -21.01
C ASN A 378 -12.11 19.47 -19.92
N ILE A 379 -11.29 18.72 -19.16
CA ILE A 379 -10.54 19.27 -18.04
C ILE A 379 -9.19 19.84 -18.50
N PRO A 380 -8.80 21.04 -18.05
CA PRO A 380 -7.46 21.59 -18.32
C PRO A 380 -6.35 20.73 -17.67
N GLU A 381 -5.22 20.59 -18.37
CA GLU A 381 -4.08 19.77 -17.91
C GLU A 381 -3.45 20.29 -16.61
N ASP A 382 -3.58 21.57 -16.30
CA ASP A 382 -3.08 22.20 -15.08
C ASP A 382 -4.08 22.15 -13.90
N ALA A 383 -5.25 21.54 -14.09
CA ALA A 383 -6.22 21.38 -13.02
C ALA A 383 -5.69 20.47 -11.91
N PRO A 384 -5.94 20.76 -10.63
CA PRO A 384 -5.51 19.91 -9.50
C PRO A 384 -5.93 18.45 -9.66
N LEU A 385 -7.10 18.14 -10.22
CA LEU A 385 -7.55 16.77 -10.46
C LEU A 385 -6.67 16.02 -11.48
N MET A 386 -5.95 16.74 -12.39
CA MET A 386 -4.97 16.17 -13.33
C MET A 386 -3.57 16.07 -12.74
N THR A 387 -3.18 17.04 -11.91
CA THR A 387 -1.78 17.21 -11.48
C THR A 387 -1.47 16.66 -10.10
N GLU A 388 -2.48 16.52 -9.23
CA GLU A 388 -2.33 15.97 -7.88
C GLU A 388 -2.84 14.53 -7.79
N GLU A 389 -2.34 13.77 -6.80
CA GLU A 389 -2.94 12.48 -6.42
C GLU A 389 -4.31 12.72 -5.77
N GLN A 390 -5.41 12.41 -6.47
CA GLN A 390 -6.76 12.68 -5.97
C GLN A 390 -7.21 11.74 -4.86
N PHE A 391 -6.81 10.46 -4.89
CA PHE A 391 -7.11 9.42 -3.89
C PHE A 391 -8.61 9.30 -3.56
N CYS A 392 -9.46 9.45 -4.58
CA CYS A 392 -10.91 9.46 -4.51
C CYS A 392 -11.53 8.93 -5.81
N PRO A 393 -12.84 8.66 -5.87
CA PRO A 393 -13.48 8.07 -7.04
C PRO A 393 -13.81 9.11 -8.14
N ALA A 394 -12.86 9.98 -8.45
CA ALA A 394 -12.98 10.95 -9.55
C ALA A 394 -11.84 10.70 -10.55
N VAL A 395 -12.18 10.38 -11.80
CA VAL A 395 -11.18 10.10 -12.83
C VAL A 395 -11.32 11.07 -14.00
N PRO A 396 -10.28 11.87 -14.29
CA PRO A 396 -10.23 12.69 -15.49
C PRO A 396 -9.89 11.84 -16.72
N ILE A 397 -10.56 12.14 -17.82
CA ILE A 397 -10.31 11.57 -19.14
C ILE A 397 -9.95 12.70 -20.09
N ALA A 398 -8.73 12.64 -20.62
CA ALA A 398 -8.20 13.60 -21.57
C ALA A 398 -8.02 12.93 -22.94
N THR A 399 -8.25 13.71 -24.00
CA THR A 399 -8.07 13.23 -25.37
C THR A 399 -6.68 13.55 -25.91
N TYR A 400 -6.25 12.79 -26.92
CA TYR A 400 -5.03 13.05 -27.68
C TYR A 400 -5.20 12.64 -29.14
N ASP A 401 -4.43 13.27 -30.04
CA ASP A 401 -4.38 12.92 -31.45
C ASP A 401 -3.09 12.19 -31.82
N ASP A 402 -2.01 12.44 -31.09
CA ASP A 402 -0.70 11.79 -31.23
C ASP A 402 -0.30 11.08 -29.94
N VAL A 403 0.13 9.82 -30.05
CA VAL A 403 0.53 9.00 -28.90
C VAL A 403 1.76 9.57 -28.18
N ASP A 404 2.67 10.21 -28.89
CA ASP A 404 3.87 10.83 -28.30
C ASP A 404 3.49 12.04 -27.42
N ASP A 405 2.43 12.79 -27.78
CA ASP A 405 1.84 13.81 -26.91
C ASP A 405 1.24 13.18 -25.65
N ALA A 406 0.49 12.10 -25.77
CA ALA A 406 -0.07 11.39 -24.62
C ALA A 406 1.02 10.89 -23.67
N ILE A 407 2.13 10.35 -24.18
CA ILE A 407 3.28 9.92 -23.38
C ILE A 407 3.92 11.12 -22.67
N THR A 408 4.12 12.22 -23.38
CA THR A 408 4.71 13.44 -22.83
C THR A 408 3.86 13.99 -21.67
N ARG A 409 2.55 14.08 -21.85
CA ARG A 409 1.59 14.53 -20.82
C ARG A 409 1.49 13.56 -19.66
N ALA A 410 1.52 12.24 -19.90
CA ALA A 410 1.56 11.22 -18.86
C ALA A 410 2.81 11.35 -17.98
N ASN A 411 3.97 11.64 -18.61
CA ASN A 411 5.25 11.80 -17.93
C ASN A 411 5.41 13.17 -17.24
N HIS A 412 4.65 14.19 -17.63
CA HIS A 412 4.70 15.53 -17.05
C HIS A 412 4.07 15.54 -15.64
N SER A 413 4.73 14.89 -14.70
CA SER A 413 4.29 14.72 -13.32
C SER A 413 5.46 14.53 -12.38
N ILE A 414 5.31 14.96 -11.13
CA ILE A 414 6.25 14.64 -10.04
C ILE A 414 6.18 13.16 -9.63
N TYR A 415 5.10 12.48 -10.00
CA TYR A 415 4.85 11.08 -9.70
C TYR A 415 5.41 10.15 -10.79
N GLY A 416 5.68 8.92 -10.42
CA GLY A 416 6.13 7.86 -11.31
C GLY A 416 5.99 6.50 -10.62
N LEU A 417 4.80 6.23 -10.03
CA LEU A 417 4.56 4.95 -9.34
C LEU A 417 4.30 3.87 -10.35
N SER A 418 3.20 3.98 -11.09
CA SER A 418 2.86 3.02 -12.13
C SER A 418 2.06 3.66 -13.27
N GLY A 419 1.75 2.84 -14.29
CA GLY A 419 0.94 3.22 -15.43
C GLY A 419 0.51 2.02 -16.24
N SER A 420 -0.29 2.25 -17.28
CA SER A 420 -0.72 1.16 -18.18
C SER A 420 -0.92 1.62 -19.62
N VAL A 421 -0.75 0.69 -20.55
CA VAL A 421 -1.03 0.89 -21.98
C VAL A 421 -2.03 -0.17 -22.44
N TRP A 422 -3.06 0.26 -23.17
CA TRP A 422 -4.17 -0.59 -23.60
C TRP A 422 -4.22 -0.63 -25.12
N SER A 423 -4.04 -1.84 -25.70
CA SER A 423 -3.92 -2.07 -27.13
C SER A 423 -4.15 -3.53 -27.47
N ARG A 424 -4.65 -3.84 -28.65
CA ARG A 424 -4.63 -5.21 -29.19
C ARG A 424 -3.25 -5.61 -29.68
N ASP A 425 -2.44 -4.67 -30.15
CA ASP A 425 -1.05 -4.85 -30.51
C ASP A 425 -0.15 -4.72 -29.27
N VAL A 426 0.19 -5.90 -28.70
CA VAL A 426 1.01 -5.98 -27.48
C VAL A 426 2.42 -5.47 -27.70
N ASP A 427 3.03 -5.70 -28.87
CA ASP A 427 4.40 -5.26 -29.16
C ASP A 427 4.47 -3.73 -29.28
N ARG A 428 3.45 -3.11 -29.89
CA ARG A 428 3.29 -1.66 -29.90
C ARG A 428 3.09 -1.10 -28.50
N ALA A 429 2.24 -1.76 -27.70
CA ALA A 429 1.99 -1.35 -26.31
C ALA A 429 3.27 -1.40 -25.45
N ILE A 430 4.11 -2.43 -25.61
CA ILE A 430 5.41 -2.54 -24.92
C ILE A 430 6.34 -1.37 -25.30
N LYS A 431 6.37 -0.96 -26.57
CA LYS A 431 7.18 0.19 -27.01
C LYS A 431 6.71 1.51 -26.38
N VAL A 432 5.40 1.72 -26.29
CA VAL A 432 4.82 2.88 -25.60
C VAL A 432 5.10 2.82 -24.11
N ALA A 433 4.89 1.66 -23.47
CA ALA A 433 5.14 1.45 -22.05
C ALA A 433 6.61 1.71 -21.66
N GLY A 434 7.56 1.35 -22.54
CA GLY A 434 8.99 1.59 -22.34
C GLY A 434 9.38 3.08 -22.31
N GLN A 435 8.51 3.98 -22.74
CA GLN A 435 8.71 5.43 -22.71
C GLN A 435 8.02 6.10 -21.49
N MET A 436 7.22 5.36 -20.72
CA MET A 436 6.58 5.88 -19.51
C MET A 436 7.57 5.94 -18.35
N GLU A 437 7.67 7.07 -17.70
CA GLU A 437 8.54 7.32 -16.54
C GLU A 437 7.87 6.85 -15.24
N ALA A 438 7.62 5.54 -15.14
CA ALA A 438 7.00 4.91 -14.00
C ALA A 438 7.80 3.65 -13.57
N GLY A 439 7.73 3.32 -12.29
CA GLY A 439 8.43 2.15 -11.76
C GLY A 439 7.82 0.82 -12.22
N GLN A 440 6.54 0.82 -12.58
CA GLN A 440 5.83 -0.32 -13.15
C GLN A 440 4.83 0.11 -14.23
N VAL A 441 4.81 -0.60 -15.35
CA VAL A 441 3.82 -0.37 -16.42
C VAL A 441 3.21 -1.71 -16.84
N TRP A 442 1.90 -1.75 -16.93
CA TRP A 442 1.15 -2.93 -17.37
C TRP A 442 0.59 -2.77 -18.77
N ILE A 443 0.41 -3.88 -19.46
CA ILE A 443 -0.27 -3.95 -20.76
C ILE A 443 -1.63 -4.62 -20.57
N ASN A 444 -2.70 -3.98 -21.02
CA ASN A 444 -4.10 -4.46 -20.95
C ASN A 444 -4.55 -4.89 -19.54
N SER A 445 -3.94 -4.31 -18.53
CA SER A 445 -4.16 -4.59 -17.12
C SER A 445 -3.68 -3.40 -16.29
N HIS A 446 -4.08 -3.29 -15.03
CA HIS A 446 -3.56 -2.26 -14.11
C HIS A 446 -3.91 -2.60 -12.66
N GLY A 447 -3.02 -2.17 -11.73
CA GLY A 447 -3.32 -2.13 -10.30
C GLY A 447 -3.10 -3.45 -9.56
N VAL A 448 -3.72 -3.56 -8.40
CA VAL A 448 -3.43 -4.57 -7.37
C VAL A 448 -3.51 -6.02 -7.86
N TYR A 449 -4.46 -6.32 -8.73
CA TYR A 449 -4.63 -7.68 -9.26
C TYR A 449 -3.64 -8.04 -10.39
N ALA A 450 -2.93 -7.04 -10.93
CA ALA A 450 -1.97 -7.23 -12.01
C ALA A 450 -0.51 -7.34 -11.51
N ILE A 451 -0.27 -7.17 -10.20
CA ILE A 451 1.08 -7.21 -9.63
C ILE A 451 1.66 -8.62 -9.73
N ASN A 452 2.83 -8.74 -10.35
CA ASN A 452 3.67 -9.92 -10.21
C ASN A 452 4.56 -9.76 -8.95
N HIS A 453 4.20 -10.44 -7.87
CA HIS A 453 4.94 -10.36 -6.60
C HIS A 453 6.34 -10.98 -6.61
N LEU A 454 6.72 -11.65 -7.70
CA LEU A 454 8.09 -12.14 -7.92
C LEU A 454 9.00 -11.06 -8.56
N ALA A 455 8.42 -10.00 -9.10
CA ALA A 455 9.15 -8.88 -9.67
C ALA A 455 9.30 -7.74 -8.63
N PRO A 456 10.38 -6.93 -8.72
CA PRO A 456 10.54 -5.75 -7.90
C PRO A 456 9.42 -4.74 -8.20
N TYR A 457 8.85 -4.16 -7.16
CA TYR A 457 7.84 -3.11 -7.22
C TYR A 457 8.31 -1.85 -6.51
N GLY A 458 8.10 -0.67 -7.09
CA GLY A 458 8.41 0.61 -6.47
C GLY A 458 8.43 1.76 -7.47
N GLY A 459 8.15 2.96 -6.97
CA GLY A 459 8.09 4.17 -7.77
C GLY A 459 9.45 4.73 -8.17
N VAL A 460 9.43 5.63 -9.15
CA VAL A 460 10.50 6.55 -9.52
C VAL A 460 10.04 8.00 -9.23
N LYS A 461 10.87 9.00 -9.52
CA LYS A 461 10.58 10.40 -9.20
C LYS A 461 10.23 10.57 -7.70
N GLN A 462 9.14 11.29 -7.39
CA GLN A 462 8.70 11.45 -5.99
C GLN A 462 7.73 10.37 -5.50
N SER A 463 7.54 9.30 -6.28
CA SER A 463 6.71 8.17 -5.86
C SER A 463 7.45 7.13 -5.01
N GLY A 464 8.77 7.24 -4.82
CA GLY A 464 9.46 6.40 -3.87
C GLY A 464 10.96 6.25 -4.05
N ILE A 465 11.57 5.54 -3.08
CA ILE A 465 12.98 5.15 -3.06
C ILE A 465 13.04 3.68 -2.64
N GLY A 466 13.86 2.89 -3.34
CA GLY A 466 14.00 1.46 -3.10
C GLY A 466 12.92 0.64 -3.81
N ARG A 467 12.86 -0.65 -3.50
CA ARG A 467 11.90 -1.60 -4.09
C ARG A 467 11.28 -2.48 -3.01
N LYS A 468 10.07 -2.96 -3.30
CA LYS A 468 9.36 -4.01 -2.56
C LYS A 468 9.12 -5.19 -3.49
N SER A 469 8.72 -6.31 -2.93
CA SER A 469 8.48 -7.57 -3.64
C SER A 469 9.72 -8.09 -4.38
N GLY A 470 9.66 -9.32 -4.88
CA GLY A 470 10.83 -9.97 -5.41
C GLY A 470 11.95 -10.13 -4.39
N ILE A 471 13.07 -10.62 -4.84
CA ILE A 471 14.28 -10.72 -4.01
C ILE A 471 14.86 -9.34 -3.70
N GLU A 472 14.68 -8.38 -4.59
CA GLU A 472 15.13 -7.00 -4.42
C GLU A 472 14.47 -6.37 -3.18
N GLY A 473 13.17 -6.63 -2.96
CA GLY A 473 12.46 -6.13 -1.78
C GLY A 473 13.01 -6.68 -0.45
N ILE A 474 13.57 -7.90 -0.45
CA ILE A 474 14.23 -8.46 0.73
C ILE A 474 15.63 -7.86 0.87
N ARG A 475 16.36 -7.68 -0.24
CA ARG A 475 17.69 -7.05 -0.26
C ARG A 475 17.69 -5.61 0.25
N GLU A 476 16.58 -4.90 0.15
CA GLU A 476 16.41 -3.57 0.76
C GLU A 476 16.65 -3.58 2.30
N TYR A 477 16.46 -4.71 2.96
CA TYR A 477 16.66 -4.89 4.41
C TYR A 477 18.00 -5.51 4.76
N LEU A 478 18.94 -5.54 3.80
CA LEU A 478 20.29 -6.09 3.94
C LEU A 478 21.36 -5.05 3.58
N GLN A 479 22.51 -5.17 4.24
CA GLN A 479 23.73 -4.44 3.92
C GLN A 479 24.82 -5.43 3.49
N SER A 480 25.61 -5.10 2.49
CA SER A 480 26.73 -5.92 2.06
C SER A 480 27.95 -5.70 2.98
N GLN A 481 28.54 -6.79 3.48
CA GLN A 481 29.85 -6.80 4.12
C GLN A 481 30.82 -7.56 3.24
N THR A 482 31.93 -6.95 2.91
CA THR A 482 33.00 -7.59 2.11
C THR A 482 34.18 -7.97 3.02
N ILE A 483 34.62 -9.23 2.96
CA ILE A 483 35.82 -9.73 3.65
C ILE A 483 36.77 -10.27 2.58
N THR A 484 37.98 -9.72 2.53
CA THR A 484 39.02 -10.16 1.59
C THR A 484 40.17 -10.81 2.35
N THR A 485 40.53 -12.04 1.94
CA THR A 485 41.75 -12.72 2.43
C THR A 485 42.95 -12.29 1.59
N HIS A 486 44.12 -12.24 2.21
CA HIS A 486 45.39 -12.07 1.52
C HIS A 486 46.18 -13.35 1.76
N GLU A 487 46.42 -14.08 0.69
CA GLU A 487 47.28 -15.27 0.70
C GLU A 487 48.66 -14.80 0.21
N GLY A 488 49.63 -14.73 1.16
CA GLY A 488 50.99 -14.29 0.91
C GLY A 488 51.81 -15.26 0.08
#